data_de55da9b037950667597df4a8a5e751c
#
_entry.id   de55da9b037950667597df4a8a5e751c
#
_cell.length_a   1.000
_cell.length_b   1.000
_cell.length_c   1.000
_cell.angle_alpha   90.00
_cell.angle_beta   90.00
_cell.angle_gamma   90.00
#
_symmetry.space_group_name_H-M   'P 1'
#
loop_
_entity.id
_entity.type
_entity.pdbx_description
1 polymer ?
#
loop_
_entity_poly.entity_id
_entity_poly.type
_entity_poly.pdbx_seq_one_letter_code
_entity_poly.pdbx_strand_id
1 'polypeptide(L)'
;TSNYFRYIFQNTQDLVPVKNELEHIKNYMEIQKMRYGDTFSYEIHAEEGTENIRIPPILIQTFIENAIKHSNTFDDPIIIRTDIAWMTAGGNSHENIQIQVMDTGCGFSEDILQSLNSAIPLEPQNGHRIGITNAIQRLNLLYGQGEAVITFSNLPSGGACVTILLPAI
;
A
#
# COMPACT_ATOMS: atom_id res chain seq x y z
N THR A 1 15.07 -11.90 -11.62
CA THR A 1 15.04 -10.43 -11.55
C THR A 1 14.93 -9.75 -12.93
N SER A 2 15.66 -10.18 -13.94
CA SER A 2 15.49 -9.64 -15.30
C SER A 2 14.12 -9.97 -15.89
N ASN A 3 13.52 -11.12 -15.55
CA ASN A 3 12.18 -11.51 -15.98
C ASN A 3 11.10 -10.67 -15.32
N TYR A 4 11.29 -10.27 -14.07
CA TYR A 4 10.38 -9.40 -13.34
C TYR A 4 10.33 -7.99 -13.97
N PHE A 5 11.49 -7.41 -14.28
CA PHE A 5 11.58 -6.13 -14.96
C PHE A 5 11.01 -6.20 -16.40
N ARG A 6 11.26 -7.28 -17.14
CA ARG A 6 10.63 -7.49 -18.44
C ARG A 6 9.11 -7.58 -18.34
N TYR A 7 8.61 -8.26 -17.34
CA TYR A 7 7.18 -8.37 -17.09
C TYR A 7 6.56 -7.00 -16.87
N ILE A 8 7.19 -6.16 -16.05
CA ILE A 8 6.73 -4.79 -15.79
C ILE A 8 6.81 -3.93 -17.07
N PHE A 9 7.89 -4.00 -17.83
CA PHE A 9 8.09 -3.22 -19.04
C PHE A 9 7.20 -3.65 -20.21
N GLN A 10 6.93 -4.94 -20.36
CA GLN A 10 6.10 -5.46 -21.45
C GLN A 10 4.62 -5.23 -21.20
N ASN A 11 4.20 -5.04 -19.97
CA ASN A 11 2.81 -5.03 -19.55
C ASN A 11 2.42 -3.77 -18.79
N THR A 12 2.67 -2.59 -19.37
CA THR A 12 2.01 -1.37 -18.92
C THR A 12 0.47 -1.47 -19.05
N GLN A 13 -0.01 -2.53 -19.74
CA GLN A 13 -1.43 -2.87 -19.86
C GLN A 13 -1.94 -3.74 -18.70
N ASP A 14 -1.05 -4.23 -17.83
CA ASP A 14 -1.44 -5.14 -16.73
C ASP A 14 -1.83 -4.41 -15.44
N LEU A 15 -2.23 -3.16 -15.54
CA LEU A 15 -2.93 -2.52 -14.45
C LEU A 15 -4.27 -3.24 -14.25
N VAL A 16 -4.61 -3.48 -12.99
CA VAL A 16 -5.86 -4.16 -12.64
C VAL A 16 -6.84 -3.17 -12.00
N PRO A 17 -8.15 -3.34 -12.20
CA PRO A 17 -9.11 -2.51 -11.48
C PRO A 17 -8.97 -2.67 -9.96
N VAL A 18 -9.16 -1.59 -9.23
CA VAL A 18 -9.13 -1.59 -7.76
C VAL A 18 -10.03 -2.69 -7.20
N LYS A 19 -11.22 -2.89 -7.78
CA LYS A 19 -12.15 -3.94 -7.33
C LYS A 19 -11.53 -5.34 -7.34
N ASN A 20 -10.71 -5.65 -8.35
CA ASN A 20 -10.05 -6.95 -8.44
C ASN A 20 -8.98 -7.11 -7.36
N GLU A 21 -8.20 -6.06 -7.12
CA GLU A 21 -7.21 -6.04 -6.05
C GLU A 21 -7.89 -6.19 -4.68
N LEU A 22 -9.00 -5.50 -4.44
CA LEU A 22 -9.73 -5.58 -3.17
C LEU A 22 -10.34 -6.97 -2.95
N GLU A 23 -10.84 -7.62 -3.99
CA GLU A 23 -11.32 -9.00 -3.89
C GLU A 23 -10.19 -9.96 -3.53
N HIS A 24 -9.04 -9.79 -4.17
CA HIS A 24 -7.85 -10.56 -3.88
C HIS A 24 -7.38 -10.36 -2.44
N ILE A 25 -7.41 -9.14 -1.95
CA ILE A 25 -7.07 -8.79 -0.56
C ILE A 25 -8.04 -9.45 0.42
N LYS A 26 -9.33 -9.42 0.14
CA LYS A 26 -10.32 -10.09 1.00
C LYS A 26 -10.02 -11.58 1.16
N ASN A 27 -9.70 -12.26 0.05
CA ASN A 27 -9.32 -13.66 0.08
C ASN A 27 -8.03 -13.89 0.87
N TYR A 28 -7.04 -13.05 0.66
CA TYR A 28 -5.78 -13.08 1.41
C TYR A 28 -6.01 -12.90 2.92
N MET A 29 -6.82 -11.92 3.30
CA MET A 29 -7.11 -11.64 4.71
C MET A 29 -7.88 -12.77 5.39
N GLU A 30 -8.81 -13.42 4.69
CA GLU A 30 -9.50 -14.60 5.21
C GLU A 30 -8.51 -15.74 5.53
N ILE A 31 -7.53 -15.96 4.65
CA ILE A 31 -6.48 -16.96 4.89
C ILE A 31 -5.63 -16.57 6.10
N GLN A 32 -5.26 -15.30 6.23
CA GLN A 32 -4.50 -14.82 7.37
C GLN A 32 -5.29 -14.93 8.68
N LYS A 33 -6.59 -14.68 8.64
CA LYS A 33 -7.48 -14.86 9.77
C LYS A 33 -7.52 -16.31 10.25
N MET A 34 -7.51 -17.26 9.33
CA MET A 34 -7.42 -18.68 9.69
C MET A 34 -6.09 -19.00 10.39
N ARG A 35 -5.02 -18.33 10.02
CA ARG A 35 -3.69 -18.55 10.59
C ARG A 35 -3.50 -17.88 11.95
N TYR A 36 -4.00 -16.67 12.12
CA TYR A 36 -3.77 -15.86 13.31
C TYR A 36 -4.99 -15.74 14.23
N GLY A 37 -6.15 -16.25 13.82
CA GLY A 37 -7.37 -16.23 14.62
C GLY A 37 -7.92 -14.82 14.81
N ASP A 38 -8.47 -14.56 15.99
CA ASP A 38 -9.11 -13.28 16.33
C ASP A 38 -8.12 -12.18 16.70
N THR A 39 -6.80 -12.39 16.47
CA THR A 39 -5.76 -11.42 16.82
C THR A 39 -5.71 -10.25 15.86
N PHE A 40 -6.37 -10.34 14.70
CA PHE A 40 -6.52 -9.20 13.83
C PHE A 40 -7.84 -9.21 13.07
N SER A 41 -8.26 -8.02 12.66
CA SER A 41 -9.40 -7.81 11.78
C SER A 41 -9.01 -6.82 10.68
N TYR A 42 -9.81 -6.74 9.62
CA TYR A 42 -9.57 -5.79 8.55
C TYR A 42 -10.84 -5.06 8.15
N GLU A 43 -10.66 -3.85 7.65
CA GLU A 43 -11.72 -3.02 7.11
C GLU A 43 -11.27 -2.45 5.76
N ILE A 44 -12.19 -2.40 4.81
CA ILE A 44 -11.94 -1.82 3.48
C ILE A 44 -13.05 -0.83 3.19
N HIS A 45 -12.66 0.42 2.90
CA HIS A 45 -13.56 1.49 2.52
C HIS A 45 -13.10 2.07 1.18
N ALA A 46 -13.90 1.93 0.14
CA ALA A 46 -13.62 2.47 -1.18
C ALA A 46 -14.73 3.43 -1.57
N GLU A 47 -14.36 4.67 -1.87
CA GLU A 47 -15.31 5.67 -2.35
C GLU A 47 -15.89 5.25 -3.71
N GLU A 48 -17.15 5.58 -3.93
CA GLU A 48 -17.86 5.21 -5.15
C GLU A 48 -17.11 5.69 -6.40
N GLY A 49 -16.99 4.80 -7.38
CA GLY A 49 -16.28 5.05 -8.63
C GLY A 49 -14.79 4.72 -8.61
N THR A 50 -14.16 4.62 -7.43
CA THR A 50 -12.74 4.27 -7.35
C THR A 50 -12.48 2.82 -7.73
N GLU A 51 -13.46 1.96 -7.62
CA GLU A 51 -13.35 0.54 -7.92
C GLU A 51 -12.97 0.23 -9.36
N ASN A 52 -13.23 1.15 -10.28
CA ASN A 52 -12.92 0.99 -11.71
C ASN A 52 -11.55 1.58 -12.11
N ILE A 53 -10.90 2.31 -11.21
CA ILE A 53 -9.58 2.86 -11.45
C ILE A 53 -8.57 1.72 -11.50
N ARG A 54 -7.62 1.80 -12.43
CA ARG A 54 -6.61 0.78 -12.63
C ARG A 54 -5.34 1.10 -11.84
N ILE A 55 -4.85 0.11 -11.15
CA ILE A 55 -3.64 0.21 -10.31
C ILE A 55 -2.70 -0.96 -10.59
N PRO A 56 -1.43 -0.84 -10.26
CA PRO A 56 -0.51 -1.98 -10.34
C PRO A 56 -1.01 -3.14 -9.49
N PRO A 57 -0.97 -4.38 -10.00
CA PRO A 57 -1.37 -5.53 -9.21
C PRO A 57 -0.47 -5.72 -7.99
N ILE A 58 -1.04 -6.22 -6.90
CA ILE A 58 -0.36 -6.50 -5.63
C ILE A 58 0.17 -5.25 -4.92
N LEU A 59 -0.16 -4.05 -5.38
CA LEU A 59 0.29 -2.82 -4.74
C LEU A 59 -0.23 -2.68 -3.30
N ILE A 60 -1.53 -2.74 -3.12
CA ILE A 60 -2.16 -2.62 -1.80
C ILE A 60 -1.77 -3.79 -0.91
N GLN A 61 -1.76 -5.00 -1.46
CA GLN A 61 -1.39 -6.21 -0.74
C GLN A 61 0.01 -6.11 -0.14
N THR A 62 0.97 -5.53 -0.86
CA THR A 62 2.34 -5.34 -0.36
C THR A 62 2.37 -4.59 0.96
N PHE A 63 1.58 -3.51 1.07
CA PHE A 63 1.54 -2.71 2.30
C PHE A 63 0.72 -3.37 3.40
N ILE A 64 -0.29 -4.13 3.06
CA ILE A 64 -1.04 -4.95 4.03
C ILE A 64 -0.14 -6.04 4.61
N GLU A 65 0.64 -6.73 3.78
CA GLU A 65 1.61 -7.73 4.25
C GLU A 65 2.63 -7.12 5.21
N ASN A 66 3.13 -5.93 4.89
CA ASN A 66 4.03 -5.21 5.78
C ASN A 66 3.37 -4.86 7.11
N ALA A 67 2.12 -4.39 7.08
CA ALA A 67 1.37 -4.09 8.29
C ALA A 67 1.22 -5.32 9.18
N ILE A 68 0.89 -6.48 8.60
CA ILE A 68 0.77 -7.74 9.36
C ILE A 68 2.11 -8.12 9.99
N LYS A 69 3.21 -8.02 9.25
CA LYS A 69 4.54 -8.40 9.73
C LYS A 69 5.05 -7.51 10.86
N HIS A 70 4.77 -6.20 10.79
CA HIS A 70 5.32 -5.21 11.72
C HIS A 70 4.42 -4.89 12.90
N SER A 71 3.11 -5.16 12.78
CA SER A 71 2.14 -4.90 13.84
C SER A 71 2.02 -6.06 14.83
N ASN A 72 2.79 -7.10 14.67
CA ASN A 72 2.59 -8.39 15.34
C ASN A 72 3.11 -8.36 16.77
N THR A 73 2.48 -7.59 17.63
CA THR A 73 2.55 -7.78 19.06
C THR A 73 1.29 -8.56 19.46
N PHE A 74 1.47 -9.80 19.88
CA PHE A 74 0.39 -10.76 20.12
C PHE A 74 -0.56 -10.40 21.27
N ASP A 75 -0.35 -9.27 21.93
CA ASP A 75 -1.04 -8.93 23.17
C ASP A 75 -2.35 -8.18 22.92
N ASP A 76 -2.45 -7.38 21.87
CA ASP A 76 -3.65 -6.62 21.52
C ASP A 76 -4.12 -6.93 20.10
N PRO A 77 -5.44 -7.07 19.85
CA PRO A 77 -5.97 -7.23 18.50
C PRO A 77 -5.61 -6.04 17.62
N ILE A 78 -5.17 -6.32 16.40
CA ILE A 78 -4.76 -5.31 15.42
C ILE A 78 -5.87 -5.15 14.39
N ILE A 79 -6.20 -3.92 14.05
CA ILE A 79 -7.11 -3.59 12.96
C ILE A 79 -6.27 -3.06 11.80
N ILE A 80 -6.45 -3.64 10.62
CA ILE A 80 -5.85 -3.16 9.39
C ILE A 80 -6.95 -2.56 8.52
N ARG A 81 -6.80 -1.31 8.15
CA ARG A 81 -7.79 -0.56 7.38
C ARG A 81 -7.19 -0.07 6.07
N THR A 82 -7.95 -0.25 4.98
CA THR A 82 -7.61 0.31 3.67
C THR A 82 -8.71 1.27 3.25
N ASP A 83 -8.36 2.53 3.01
CA ASP A 83 -9.26 3.56 2.51
C ASP A 83 -8.82 3.99 1.11
N ILE A 84 -9.77 4.07 0.18
CA ILE A 84 -9.52 4.54 -1.18
C ILE A 84 -10.50 5.68 -1.45
N ALA A 85 -9.97 6.83 -1.81
CA ALA A 85 -10.76 8.05 -2.01
C ALA A 85 -10.28 8.83 -3.23
N TRP A 86 -11.17 9.62 -3.79
CA TRP A 86 -10.82 10.57 -4.82
C TRP A 86 -10.07 11.75 -4.22
N MET A 87 -9.04 12.22 -4.93
CA MET A 87 -8.33 13.45 -4.59
C MET A 87 -8.52 14.44 -5.70
N THR A 88 -9.07 15.61 -5.36
CA THR A 88 -9.25 16.73 -6.28
C THR A 88 -8.14 17.74 -6.06
N ALA A 89 -7.30 17.93 -7.05
CA ALA A 89 -6.38 19.05 -7.06
C ALA A 89 -7.07 20.23 -7.75
N GLY A 90 -7.58 21.18 -6.96
CA GLY A 90 -8.03 22.49 -7.49
C GLY A 90 -9.27 22.48 -8.36
N GLY A 91 -10.28 21.74 -7.97
CA GLY A 91 -11.69 22.11 -8.28
C GLY A 91 -12.31 21.58 -9.53
N ASN A 92 -12.23 20.57 -10.17
CA ASN A 92 -13.29 20.04 -11.08
C ASN A 92 -13.08 18.66 -11.70
N SER A 93 -12.00 17.97 -11.45
CA SER A 93 -11.83 16.61 -11.98
C SER A 93 -11.23 15.71 -10.94
N HIS A 94 -11.74 14.50 -10.85
CA HIS A 94 -11.15 13.43 -10.08
C HIS A 94 -9.88 12.93 -10.81
N GLU A 95 -8.77 13.67 -10.66
CA GLU A 95 -7.54 13.39 -11.40
C GLU A 95 -6.66 12.35 -10.71
N ASN A 96 -6.81 12.22 -9.39
CA ASN A 96 -5.98 11.33 -8.58
C ASN A 96 -6.84 10.53 -7.62
N ILE A 97 -6.33 9.35 -7.22
CA ILE A 97 -6.86 8.59 -6.09
C ILE A 97 -5.84 8.53 -4.98
N GLN A 98 -6.32 8.50 -3.75
CA GLN A 98 -5.51 8.27 -2.57
C GLN A 98 -5.86 6.92 -1.99
N ILE A 99 -4.83 6.11 -1.77
CA ILE A 99 -4.94 4.82 -1.10
C ILE A 99 -4.19 4.93 0.22
N GLN A 100 -4.87 4.67 1.33
CA GLN A 100 -4.25 4.63 2.64
C GLN A 100 -4.36 3.24 3.22
N VAL A 101 -3.23 2.69 3.68
CA VAL A 101 -3.19 1.43 4.42
C VAL A 101 -2.73 1.78 5.84
N MET A 102 -3.59 1.53 6.81
CA MET A 102 -3.41 1.90 8.20
C MET A 102 -3.49 0.67 9.10
N ASP A 103 -2.75 0.69 10.19
CA ASP A 103 -2.88 -0.33 11.22
C ASP A 103 -2.92 0.31 12.61
N THR A 104 -3.32 -0.48 13.59
CA THR A 104 -3.39 -0.06 15.01
C THR A 104 -2.21 -0.61 15.82
N GLY A 105 -1.15 -1.03 15.16
CA GLY A 105 0.04 -1.58 15.81
C GLY A 105 0.93 -0.50 16.44
N CYS A 106 2.21 -0.81 16.58
CA CYS A 106 3.16 0.08 17.24
C CYS A 106 3.62 1.27 16.39
N GLY A 107 3.31 1.27 15.10
CA GLY A 107 3.79 2.30 14.17
C GLY A 107 5.24 2.14 13.78
N PHE A 108 5.74 3.10 13.00
CA PHE A 108 7.13 3.16 12.60
C PHE A 108 7.96 3.87 13.67
N SER A 109 9.20 3.43 13.90
CA SER A 109 10.16 4.21 14.64
C SER A 109 10.54 5.48 13.87
N GLU A 110 10.99 6.51 14.57
CA GLU A 110 11.39 7.77 13.93
C GLU A 110 12.51 7.59 12.91
N ASP A 111 13.49 6.75 13.22
CA ASP A 111 14.59 6.43 12.30
C ASP A 111 14.08 5.76 11.02
N ILE A 112 13.15 4.83 11.14
CA ILE A 112 12.54 4.16 9.99
C ILE A 112 11.74 5.16 9.16
N LEU A 113 10.95 6.04 9.78
CA LEU A 113 10.20 7.07 9.06
C LEU A 113 11.10 8.00 8.27
N GLN A 114 12.19 8.45 8.85
CA GLN A 114 13.15 9.28 8.15
C GLN A 114 13.76 8.56 6.94
N SER A 115 14.10 7.29 7.10
CA SER A 115 14.64 6.47 6.01
C SER A 115 13.62 6.25 4.90
N LEU A 116 12.37 5.96 5.24
CA LEU A 116 11.31 5.68 4.26
C LEU A 116 10.91 6.92 3.47
N ASN A 117 10.85 8.09 4.13
CA ASN A 117 10.45 9.35 3.50
C ASN A 117 11.62 10.11 2.86
N SER A 118 12.86 9.64 3.03
CA SER A 118 14.02 10.25 2.40
C SER A 118 14.18 9.74 0.97
N ALA A 119 14.72 10.60 0.09
CA ALA A 119 15.06 10.22 -1.28
C ALA A 119 16.32 9.32 -1.35
N ILE A 120 16.93 8.99 -0.23
CA ILE A 120 18.10 8.13 -0.18
C ILE A 120 17.64 6.69 -0.39
N PRO A 121 18.26 5.95 -1.34
CA PRO A 121 17.93 4.55 -1.52
C PRO A 121 18.13 3.78 -0.22
N LEU A 122 17.08 3.10 0.21
CA LEU A 122 17.17 2.24 1.38
C LEU A 122 18.10 1.08 1.04
N GLU A 123 19.21 0.98 1.76
CA GLU A 123 20.01 -0.23 1.68
C GLU A 123 19.15 -1.41 2.15
N PRO A 124 19.19 -2.55 1.46
CA PRO A 124 18.41 -3.72 1.82
C PRO A 124 18.94 -4.36 3.10
N GLN A 125 18.73 -3.69 4.19
CA GLN A 125 19.00 -4.24 5.53
C GLN A 125 17.74 -4.95 6.02
N ASN A 126 17.67 -6.23 5.80
CA ASN A 126 16.56 -7.12 6.14
C ASN A 126 15.45 -7.16 5.07
N GLY A 127 14.99 -8.36 4.75
CA GLY A 127 14.02 -8.66 3.70
C GLY A 127 12.68 -7.91 3.76
N HIS A 128 12.43 -7.13 4.80
CA HIS A 128 11.22 -6.34 4.99
C HIS A 128 11.16 -5.07 4.15
N ARG A 129 12.32 -4.51 3.78
CA ARG A 129 12.39 -3.27 2.99
C ARG A 129 12.40 -3.49 1.49
N ILE A 130 12.65 -4.73 1.06
CA ILE A 130 12.72 -5.09 -0.37
C ILE A 130 11.37 -4.86 -1.03
N GLY A 131 10.27 -5.28 -0.39
CA GLY A 131 8.92 -5.10 -0.93
C GLY A 131 8.54 -3.64 -1.12
N ILE A 132 8.86 -2.79 -0.15
CA ILE A 132 8.60 -1.35 -0.20
C ILE A 132 9.43 -0.70 -1.30
N THR A 133 10.73 -0.99 -1.37
CA THR A 133 11.62 -0.45 -2.39
C THR A 133 11.16 -0.86 -3.78
N ASN A 134 10.79 -2.11 -3.97
CA ASN A 134 10.27 -2.60 -5.25
C ASN A 134 8.97 -1.91 -5.63
N ALA A 135 8.07 -1.68 -4.68
CA ALA A 135 6.82 -0.97 -4.93
C ALA A 135 7.07 0.46 -5.39
N ILE A 136 7.96 1.19 -4.73
CA ILE A 136 8.34 2.56 -5.10
C ILE A 136 8.94 2.60 -6.51
N GLN A 137 9.89 1.72 -6.80
CA GLN A 137 10.51 1.64 -8.12
C GLN A 137 9.49 1.32 -9.21
N ARG A 138 8.59 0.38 -8.95
CA ARG A 138 7.54 -0.01 -9.89
C ARG A 138 6.59 1.16 -10.19
N LEU A 139 6.22 1.93 -9.18
CA LEU A 139 5.37 3.12 -9.37
C LEU A 139 6.08 4.17 -10.22
N ASN A 140 7.35 4.42 -9.97
CA ASN A 140 8.12 5.37 -10.76
C ASN A 140 8.26 4.95 -12.23
N LEU A 141 8.40 3.65 -12.48
CA LEU A 141 8.47 3.12 -13.84
C LEU A 141 7.12 3.20 -14.57
N LEU A 142 6.02 2.94 -13.89
CA LEU A 142 4.69 2.89 -14.50
C LEU A 142 4.08 4.28 -14.72
N TYR A 143 4.28 5.20 -13.80
CA TYR A 143 3.64 6.52 -13.81
C TYR A 143 4.58 7.67 -14.18
N GLY A 144 5.87 7.41 -14.22
CA GLY A 144 6.88 8.46 -14.32
C GLY A 144 7.32 8.97 -12.95
N GLN A 145 8.54 9.48 -12.91
CA GLN A 145 9.13 9.96 -11.67
C GLN A 145 8.36 11.16 -11.11
N GLY A 146 7.90 11.05 -9.87
CA GLY A 146 7.16 12.11 -9.19
C GLY A 146 5.66 12.13 -9.44
N GLU A 147 5.13 11.34 -10.36
CA GLU A 147 3.68 11.29 -10.64
C GLU A 147 2.92 10.46 -9.60
N ALA A 148 3.53 9.41 -9.10
CA ALA A 148 3.01 8.61 -7.99
C ALA A 148 3.83 8.90 -6.74
N VAL A 149 3.16 9.12 -5.61
CA VAL A 149 3.83 9.50 -4.36
C VAL A 149 3.41 8.55 -3.25
N ILE A 150 4.38 8.00 -2.53
CA ILE A 150 4.15 7.21 -1.33
C ILE A 150 4.70 7.97 -0.13
N THR A 151 3.88 8.13 0.90
CA THR A 151 4.26 8.79 2.15
C THR A 151 3.99 7.87 3.32
N PHE A 152 4.92 7.82 4.25
CA PHE A 152 4.84 7.00 5.47
C PHE A 152 4.67 7.90 6.67
N SER A 153 3.76 7.55 7.57
CA SER A 153 3.50 8.33 8.78
C SER A 153 2.98 7.44 9.90
N ASN A 154 2.93 7.99 11.10
CA ASN A 154 2.26 7.36 12.24
C ASN A 154 0.94 8.08 12.51
N LEU A 155 -0.07 7.31 12.89
CA LEU A 155 -1.37 7.86 13.28
C LEU A 155 -1.27 8.51 14.67
N PRO A 156 -2.00 9.60 14.93
CA PRO A 156 -2.04 10.21 16.28
C PRO A 156 -2.52 9.25 17.36
N SER A 157 -3.39 8.31 17.01
CA SER A 157 -3.90 7.28 17.92
C SER A 157 -2.94 6.10 18.13
N GLY A 158 -1.79 6.10 17.46
CA GLY A 158 -0.87 4.98 17.38
C GLY A 158 -1.11 4.16 16.11
N GLY A 159 -0.07 3.45 15.69
CA GLY A 159 -0.10 2.67 14.46
C GLY A 159 0.50 3.40 13.27
N ALA A 160 0.69 2.65 12.18
CA ALA A 160 1.32 3.14 10.96
C ALA A 160 0.29 3.51 9.90
N CYS A 161 0.65 4.44 9.04
CA CYS A 161 -0.13 4.82 7.87
C CYS A 161 0.77 4.95 6.65
N VAL A 162 0.42 4.25 5.59
CA VAL A 162 1.03 4.41 4.27
C VAL A 162 0.01 5.09 3.38
N THR A 163 0.38 6.21 2.79
CA THR A 163 -0.46 6.97 1.88
C THR A 163 0.13 6.91 0.48
N ILE A 164 -0.66 6.44 -0.48
CA ILE A 164 -0.26 6.32 -1.89
C ILE A 164 -1.17 7.23 -2.70
N LEU A 165 -0.57 8.16 -3.43
CA LEU A 165 -1.29 9.05 -4.32
C LEU A 165 -0.96 8.66 -5.76
N LEU A 166 -1.97 8.32 -6.55
CA LEU A 166 -1.84 7.86 -7.92
C LEU A 166 -2.69 8.66 -8.88
N PRO A 167 -2.21 8.91 -10.12
CA PRO A 167 -3.10 9.39 -11.18
C PRO A 167 -4.23 8.40 -11.42
N ALA A 168 -5.45 8.91 -11.59
CA ALA A 168 -6.62 8.11 -11.93
C ALA A 168 -6.63 7.83 -13.43
N ILE A 169 -6.45 6.56 -13.80
CA ILE A 169 -6.43 6.13 -15.19
C ILE A 169 -7.61 5.18 -15.46
#